data_f385d52c064409cad27a03dc37953dc6
#
_entry.id   f385d52c064409cad27a03dc37953dc6
#
_cell.length_a   1.000
_cell.length_b   1.000
_cell.length_c   1.000
_cell.angle_alpha   90.00
_cell.angle_beta   90.00
_cell.angle_gamma   90.00
#
_symmetry.space_group_name_H-M   'P 1'
#
loop_
_entity.id
_entity.type
_entity.pdbx_description
1 polymer ?
#
loop_
_entity_poly.entity_id
_entity_poly.type
_entity_poly.pdbx_seq_one_letter_code
_entity_poly.pdbx_strand_id
1 'polypeptide(L)'
;MKKIIYYYQTLIDLEEFIKNNRATHIILSSIHFGFNNNELYIHLNDSPIDSDIFNKVWKQLKVLNDNGLTIMVMMGGAGLAYNVFFDNYEKAYKLLTDFITNHEYIKGIDLD
;
A
#
# COMPACT_ATOMS: atom_id res chain seq x y z
N MET A 1 6.37 -24.49 -3.71
CA MET A 1 6.43 -23.33 -4.62
C MET A 1 7.22 -22.20 -4.00
N LYS A 2 8.17 -21.65 -4.75
CA LYS A 2 8.95 -20.54 -4.24
C LYS A 2 8.13 -19.25 -4.28
N LYS A 3 8.24 -18.44 -3.22
CA LYS A 3 7.69 -17.10 -3.20
C LYS A 3 8.74 -16.14 -3.73
N ILE A 4 8.40 -15.38 -4.74
CA ILE A 4 9.26 -14.33 -5.29
C ILE A 4 8.54 -13.01 -5.04
N ILE A 5 9.12 -12.18 -4.19
CA ILE A 5 8.50 -10.96 -3.70
C ILE A 5 9.18 -9.75 -4.33
N TYR A 6 8.37 -8.88 -4.92
CA TYR A 6 8.82 -7.59 -5.41
C TYR A 6 8.36 -6.49 -4.47
N TYR A 7 9.31 -5.74 -3.91
CA TYR A 7 9.00 -4.59 -3.06
C TYR A 7 8.87 -3.34 -3.93
N TYR A 8 7.66 -2.81 -3.98
CA TYR A 8 7.31 -1.70 -4.85
C TYR A 8 7.25 -0.42 -4.03
N GLN A 9 8.38 0.26 -3.94
CA GLN A 9 8.53 1.47 -3.12
C GLN A 9 8.68 2.73 -3.97
N THR A 10 9.55 2.72 -4.96
CA THR A 10 9.61 3.79 -5.95
C THR A 10 8.52 3.52 -6.96
N LEU A 11 7.50 4.38 -6.98
CA LEU A 11 6.26 4.09 -7.72
C LEU A 11 6.42 4.37 -9.21
N ILE A 12 7.30 3.62 -9.83
CA ILE A 12 7.55 3.68 -11.27
C ILE A 12 6.41 3.02 -12.04
N ASP A 13 6.36 3.29 -13.35
CA ASP A 13 5.45 2.60 -14.25
C ASP A 13 5.78 1.11 -14.29
N LEU A 14 4.77 0.28 -14.07
CA LEU A 14 4.91 -1.17 -14.01
C LEU A 14 4.64 -1.86 -15.35
N GLU A 15 4.53 -1.12 -16.45
CA GLU A 15 4.16 -1.72 -17.75
C GLU A 15 5.08 -2.88 -18.13
N GLU A 16 6.39 -2.68 -18.06
CA GLU A 16 7.33 -3.73 -18.36
C GLU A 16 7.30 -4.88 -17.35
N PHE A 17 7.11 -4.55 -16.09
CA PHE A 17 6.99 -5.55 -15.02
C PHE A 17 5.76 -6.44 -15.24
N ILE A 18 4.64 -5.86 -15.67
CA ILE A 18 3.43 -6.62 -15.97
C ILE A 18 3.67 -7.64 -17.07
N LYS A 19 4.44 -7.26 -18.08
CA LYS A 19 4.72 -8.14 -19.23
C LYS A 19 5.73 -9.24 -18.92
N ASN A 20 6.67 -8.94 -18.03
CA ASN A 20 7.88 -9.78 -17.87
C ASN A 20 8.28 -9.89 -16.41
N ASN A 21 7.57 -10.68 -15.63
CA ASN A 21 7.99 -10.91 -14.25
C ASN A 21 7.79 -12.37 -13.87
N ARG A 22 8.49 -12.78 -12.81
CA ARG A 22 8.34 -14.09 -12.19
C ARG A 22 7.90 -13.95 -10.74
N ALA A 23 7.45 -12.76 -10.36
CA ALA A 23 7.02 -12.50 -8.99
C ALA A 23 5.72 -13.24 -8.68
N THR A 24 5.59 -13.67 -7.44
CA THR A 24 4.34 -14.22 -6.91
C THR A 24 3.61 -13.20 -6.06
N HIS A 25 4.34 -12.25 -5.52
CA HIS A 25 3.81 -11.24 -4.59
C HIS A 25 4.42 -9.90 -4.93
N ILE A 26 3.63 -8.84 -4.72
CA ILE A 26 4.12 -7.48 -4.75
C ILE A 26 3.71 -6.81 -3.45
N ILE A 27 4.64 -6.13 -2.81
CA ILE A 27 4.38 -5.41 -1.57
C ILE A 27 4.56 -3.93 -1.84
N LEU A 28 3.43 -3.22 -1.84
CA LEU A 28 3.42 -1.77 -2.01
C LEU A 28 3.92 -1.11 -0.74
N SER A 29 4.94 -0.29 -0.84
CA SER A 29 5.54 0.45 0.28
C SER A 29 5.41 1.94 0.07
N SER A 30 5.17 2.69 1.07
CA SER A 30 4.69 2.24 2.37
C SER A 30 3.60 3.19 2.83
N ILE A 31 2.61 2.66 3.53
CA ILE A 31 1.55 3.49 4.08
C ILE A 31 1.95 3.99 5.46
N HIS A 32 1.57 5.23 5.74
CA HIS A 32 1.86 5.93 6.98
C HIS A 32 0.62 6.65 7.47
N PHE A 33 0.58 6.92 8.77
CA PHE A 33 -0.44 7.76 9.35
C PHE A 33 0.18 9.09 9.77
N GLY A 34 -0.54 10.17 9.54
CA GLY A 34 -0.09 11.50 9.91
C GLY A 34 -1.27 12.43 10.14
N PHE A 35 -0.97 13.66 10.51
CA PHE A 35 -1.98 14.69 10.75
C PHE A 35 -1.87 15.80 9.71
N ASN A 36 -3.03 16.25 9.23
CA ASN A 36 -3.14 17.43 8.39
C ASN A 36 -4.26 18.29 8.97
N ASN A 37 -3.93 19.49 9.42
CA ASN A 37 -4.88 20.39 10.10
C ASN A 37 -5.61 19.72 11.26
N ASN A 38 -4.87 18.98 12.09
CA ASN A 38 -5.36 18.24 13.25
C ASN A 38 -6.27 17.05 12.90
N GLU A 39 -6.38 16.69 11.63
CA GLU A 39 -7.09 15.49 11.21
C GLU A 39 -6.11 14.39 10.87
N LEU A 40 -6.41 13.19 11.38
CA LEU A 40 -5.63 11.99 11.04
C LEU A 40 -5.92 11.58 9.59
N TYR A 41 -4.89 11.29 8.84
CA TYR A 41 -5.04 10.77 7.48
C TYR A 41 -4.02 9.68 7.21
N ILE A 42 -4.28 8.91 6.16
CA ILE A 42 -3.36 7.88 5.67
C ILE A 42 -2.74 8.37 4.37
N HIS A 43 -1.44 8.14 4.22
CA HIS A 43 -0.74 8.49 2.99
C HIS A 43 0.14 7.34 2.52
N LEU A 44 0.43 7.35 1.24
CA LEU A 44 1.37 6.44 0.60
C LEU A 44 2.63 7.25 0.28
N ASN A 45 3.74 6.86 0.89
CA ASN A 45 4.98 7.64 0.86
C ASN A 45 4.69 9.07 1.35
N ASP A 46 4.80 10.07 0.50
CA ASP A 46 4.70 11.47 0.91
C ASP A 46 3.37 12.14 0.54
N SER A 47 2.41 11.40 0.02
CA SER A 47 1.15 11.98 -0.47
C SER A 47 -0.05 11.23 0.07
N PRO A 48 -1.21 11.93 0.23
CA PRO A 48 -2.43 11.26 0.64
C PRO A 48 -2.74 10.06 -0.25
N ILE A 49 -3.18 8.97 0.36
CA ILE A 49 -3.36 7.70 -0.36
C ILE A 49 -4.45 7.78 -1.42
N ASP A 50 -5.39 8.70 -1.27
CA ASP A 50 -6.46 8.94 -2.25
C ASP A 50 -6.10 9.97 -3.32
N SER A 51 -4.84 10.41 -3.36
CA SER A 51 -4.39 11.36 -4.37
C SER A 51 -4.48 10.76 -5.77
N ASP A 52 -4.86 11.60 -6.74
CA ASP A 52 -4.94 11.20 -8.15
C ASP A 52 -3.60 10.76 -8.73
N ILE A 53 -2.48 11.17 -8.11
CA ILE A 53 -1.15 10.76 -8.58
C ILE A 53 -0.96 9.24 -8.51
N PHE A 54 -1.76 8.55 -7.69
CA PHE A 54 -1.67 7.09 -7.55
C PHE A 54 -2.64 6.32 -8.43
N ASN A 55 -3.46 6.99 -9.25
CA ASN A 55 -4.48 6.29 -10.05
C ASN A 55 -3.88 5.21 -10.93
N LYS A 56 -2.75 5.48 -11.55
CA LYS A 56 -2.06 4.49 -12.39
C LYS A 56 -1.50 3.34 -11.57
N VAL A 57 -1.02 3.61 -10.37
CA VAL A 57 -0.54 2.58 -9.44
C VAL A 57 -1.65 1.57 -9.16
N TRP A 58 -2.83 2.05 -8.80
CA TRP A 58 -3.96 1.18 -8.48
C TRP A 58 -4.37 0.33 -9.68
N LYS A 59 -4.43 0.93 -10.86
CA LYS A 59 -4.79 0.20 -12.08
C LYS A 59 -3.79 -0.90 -12.38
N GLN A 60 -2.51 -0.61 -12.27
CA GLN A 60 -1.46 -1.59 -12.58
C GLN A 60 -1.42 -2.71 -11.55
N LEU A 61 -1.62 -2.41 -10.27
CA LEU A 61 -1.69 -3.43 -9.23
C LEU A 61 -2.88 -4.36 -9.45
N LYS A 62 -4.01 -3.82 -9.87
CA LYS A 62 -5.18 -4.64 -10.19
C LYS A 62 -4.91 -5.59 -11.35
N VAL A 63 -4.24 -5.11 -12.39
CA VAL A 63 -3.85 -5.97 -13.52
C VAL A 63 -2.93 -7.09 -13.03
N LEU A 64 -1.95 -6.79 -12.18
CA LEU A 64 -1.06 -7.80 -11.64
C LEU A 64 -1.81 -8.83 -10.79
N ASN A 65 -2.78 -8.38 -10.00
CA ASN A 65 -3.62 -9.29 -9.24
C ASN A 65 -4.46 -10.19 -10.17
N ASP A 66 -5.02 -9.62 -11.23
CA ASP A 66 -5.77 -10.39 -12.22
C ASP A 66 -4.87 -11.43 -12.92
N ASN A 67 -3.56 -11.16 -12.99
CA ASN A 67 -2.57 -12.09 -13.54
C ASN A 67 -2.03 -13.08 -12.51
N GLY A 68 -2.57 -13.11 -11.31
CA GLY A 68 -2.27 -14.12 -10.30
C GLY A 68 -1.29 -13.69 -9.21
N LEU A 69 -0.81 -12.45 -9.20
CA LEU A 69 0.05 -12.00 -8.12
C LEU A 69 -0.78 -11.65 -6.89
N THR A 70 -0.23 -11.95 -5.73
CA THR A 70 -0.81 -11.52 -4.46
C THR A 70 -0.30 -10.10 -4.15
N ILE A 71 -1.24 -9.20 -3.91
CA ILE A 71 -0.92 -7.79 -3.62
C ILE A 71 -1.04 -7.56 -2.12
N MET A 72 0.01 -6.99 -1.54
CA MET A 72 0.05 -6.61 -0.13
C MET A 72 0.54 -5.17 -0.02
N VAL A 73 0.27 -4.53 1.11
CA VAL A 73 0.83 -3.22 1.42
C VAL A 73 1.68 -3.32 2.68
N MET A 74 2.74 -2.54 2.71
CA MET A 74 3.59 -2.41 3.89
C MET A 74 3.17 -1.18 4.68
N MET A 75 2.88 -1.38 5.95
CA MET A 75 2.71 -0.28 6.89
C MET A 75 3.97 -0.20 7.73
N GLY A 76 4.61 0.93 7.73
CA GLY A 76 5.84 1.02 8.48
C GLY A 76 6.55 2.32 8.25
N GLY A 77 7.82 2.28 8.50
CA GLY A 77 8.69 3.42 8.53
C GLY A 77 9.35 3.51 9.87
N ALA A 78 10.09 4.55 10.11
CA ALA A 78 10.78 4.76 11.37
C ALA A 78 9.75 4.95 12.50
N GLY A 79 10.09 4.50 13.69
CA GLY A 79 9.27 4.33 14.87
C GLY A 79 8.07 5.24 15.13
N LEU A 80 8.10 6.50 14.67
CA LEU A 80 7.01 7.44 14.94
C LEU A 80 5.71 7.07 14.21
N ALA A 81 5.79 6.35 13.09
CA ALA A 81 4.60 5.93 12.35
C ALA A 81 3.70 5.02 13.19
N TYR A 82 4.31 4.09 13.93
CA TYR A 82 3.54 3.20 14.80
C TYR A 82 2.95 3.94 15.99
N ASN A 83 3.66 4.91 16.54
CA ASN A 83 3.15 5.70 17.65
C ASN A 83 1.87 6.45 17.25
N VAL A 84 1.84 7.04 16.06
CA VAL A 84 0.64 7.71 15.55
C VAL A 84 -0.52 6.72 15.44
N PHE A 85 -0.26 5.52 14.91
CA PHE A 85 -1.28 4.49 14.78
C PHE A 85 -1.85 4.09 16.14
N PHE A 86 -1.00 3.76 17.11
CA PHE A 86 -1.45 3.26 18.40
C PHE A 86 -2.10 4.34 19.27
N ASP A 87 -1.61 5.57 19.18
CA ASP A 87 -2.19 6.70 19.94
C ASP A 87 -3.57 7.11 19.40
N ASN A 88 -3.89 6.75 18.14
CA ASN A 88 -5.13 7.12 17.49
C ASN A 88 -5.82 5.89 16.90
N TYR A 89 -5.78 4.78 17.62
CA TYR A 89 -6.09 3.46 17.09
C TYR A 89 -7.45 3.39 16.39
N GLU A 90 -8.51 3.90 17.01
CA GLU A 90 -9.86 3.78 16.43
C GLU A 90 -9.96 4.46 15.08
N LYS A 91 -9.45 5.70 14.97
CA LYS A 91 -9.50 6.46 13.72
C LYS A 91 -8.55 5.85 12.69
N ALA A 92 -7.35 5.47 13.10
CA ALA A 92 -6.37 4.86 12.21
C ALA A 92 -6.89 3.52 11.66
N TYR A 93 -7.48 2.71 12.52
CA TYR A 93 -8.05 1.43 12.11
C TYR A 93 -9.17 1.62 11.09
N LYS A 94 -10.03 2.62 11.31
CA LYS A 94 -11.10 2.92 10.36
C LYS A 94 -10.55 3.35 9.01
N LEU A 95 -9.55 4.23 9.00
CA LEU A 95 -8.92 4.65 7.74
C LEU A 95 -8.31 3.47 7.00
N LEU A 96 -7.64 2.58 7.73
CA LEU A 96 -7.01 1.40 7.14
C LEU A 96 -8.05 0.44 6.57
N THR A 97 -9.13 0.17 7.31
CA THR A 97 -10.17 -0.72 6.83
C THR A 97 -10.93 -0.13 5.64
N ASP A 98 -11.17 1.18 5.63
CA ASP A 98 -11.77 1.84 4.48
C ASP A 98 -10.88 1.73 3.25
N PHE A 99 -9.57 1.91 3.42
CA PHE A 99 -8.62 1.74 2.33
C PHE A 99 -8.65 0.32 1.76
N ILE A 100 -8.59 -0.69 2.62
CA ILE A 100 -8.61 -2.10 2.19
C ILE A 100 -9.94 -2.44 1.52
N THR A 101 -11.04 -1.94 2.05
CA THR A 101 -12.37 -2.17 1.47
C THR A 101 -12.48 -1.58 0.06
N ASN A 102 -11.87 -0.42 -0.17
CA ASN A 102 -11.88 0.24 -1.47
C ASN A 102 -10.87 -0.36 -2.45
N HIS A 103 -9.99 -1.23 -1.99
CA HIS A 103 -8.95 -1.88 -2.81
C HIS A 103 -8.95 -3.38 -2.55
N GLU A 104 -10.03 -4.05 -2.96
CA GLU A 104 -10.29 -5.46 -2.63
C GLU A 104 -9.20 -6.43 -3.10
N TYR A 105 -8.42 -6.04 -4.11
CA TYR A 105 -7.31 -6.86 -4.60
C TYR A 105 -6.13 -6.91 -3.62
N ILE A 106 -6.09 -6.01 -2.63
CA ILE A 106 -5.05 -6.03 -1.59
C ILE A 106 -5.44 -7.07 -0.55
N LYS A 107 -4.60 -8.08 -0.37
CA LYS A 107 -4.91 -9.26 0.44
C LYS A 107 -4.27 -9.26 1.82
N GLY A 108 -3.40 -8.34 2.10
CA GLY A 108 -2.74 -8.32 3.41
C GLY A 108 -1.91 -7.09 3.64
N ILE A 109 -1.50 -6.96 4.91
CA ILE A 109 -0.66 -5.86 5.37
C ILE A 109 0.59 -6.46 5.98
N ASP A 110 1.74 -5.97 5.53
CA ASP A 110 3.02 -6.31 6.10
C ASP A 110 3.40 -5.22 7.10
N LEU A 111 3.63 -5.60 8.34
CA LEU A 111 4.04 -4.68 9.40
C LEU A 111 5.55 -4.72 9.52
N ASP A 112 6.17 -3.63 9.16
CA ASP A 112 7.62 -3.55 9.18
C ASP A 112 8.15 -2.68 10.32
#